data_fcf83acc177cc2292e3941f11442eb04
#
_entry.id   fcf83acc177cc2292e3941f11442eb04
#
_cell.length_a   1.000
_cell.length_b   1.000
_cell.length_c   1.000
_cell.angle_alpha   90.00
_cell.angle_beta   90.00
_cell.angle_gamma   90.00
#
_symmetry.space_group_name_H-M   'P 1'
#
loop_
_entity.id
_entity.type
_entity.pdbx_description
1 polymer ?
#
loop_
_entity_poly.entity_id
_entity_poly.type
_entity_poly.pdbx_seq_one_letter_code
_entity_poly.pdbx_strand_id
1 'polypeptide(L)'
;TLVKDKFGRNHFVLKEFVKHGAPEDILYEAKPHIGTDILKDVVASIRKEIESLGGEVHFRTKVCDILCEDIAGIKEDEAGKVHEQEITAGRQNSQIKGLLIEKDSVRTKYPCRNVIFAIGHSARDTFYMLHEKKLFMTPKAFAIGVRVEHPAYLINESQYGKEYPEELPTASYKLTHQCESTGRGIYSFCMCPGGYVVNSSSEKGRLCVNGMSYHDRAGRNSNTALITTVTPEDFSSDSPLAGLEFQRKYEKLAYKIGNGKIPVQLFGDFMKKQVSTKIGTVTPSIKGDWQFANLHECLPDYVCESLLEGMKAFGRKIKGYDAEDAVFSGVETRTSSPLRMERNKKFESNIKGFFPCGEGAGYAGGITSAAMDGIKTAEAIAEKILTQN
;
A
#
# COMPACT_ATOMS: atom_id res chain seq x y z
N THR A 1 -11.02 -7.35 4.67
CA THR A 1 -12.06 -6.31 4.63
C THR A 1 -13.14 -6.76 3.68
N LEU A 2 -14.35 -6.98 4.18
CA LEU A 2 -15.52 -7.26 3.35
C LEU A 2 -15.78 -6.03 2.46
N VAL A 3 -15.36 -6.11 1.21
CA VAL A 3 -15.72 -5.11 0.20
C VAL A 3 -17.14 -5.45 -0.22
N LYS A 4 -18.12 -4.62 0.18
CA LYS A 4 -19.51 -4.76 -0.28
C LYS A 4 -19.55 -4.41 -1.77
N ASP A 5 -19.74 -5.40 -2.61
CA ASP A 5 -19.95 -5.23 -4.04
C ASP A 5 -21.31 -5.81 -4.45
N LYS A 6 -22.17 -4.94 -4.99
CA LYS A 6 -23.53 -5.33 -5.42
C LYS A 6 -23.54 -6.24 -6.67
N PHE A 7 -22.41 -6.32 -7.37
CA PHE A 7 -22.27 -7.06 -8.63
C PHE A 7 -21.54 -8.39 -8.49
N GLY A 8 -21.17 -8.78 -7.27
CA GLY A 8 -20.52 -10.06 -7.00
C GLY A 8 -19.05 -10.16 -7.41
N ARG A 9 -18.39 -9.06 -7.81
CA ARG A 9 -16.99 -9.07 -8.27
C ARG A 9 -16.01 -9.50 -7.19
N ASN A 10 -16.29 -9.19 -5.93
CA ASN A 10 -15.47 -9.68 -4.81
C ASN A 10 -15.46 -11.20 -4.74
N HIS A 11 -16.63 -11.83 -4.90
CA HIS A 11 -16.76 -13.29 -4.89
C HIS A 11 -16.12 -13.90 -6.14
N PHE A 12 -16.24 -13.24 -7.29
CA PHE A 12 -15.56 -13.65 -8.51
C PHE A 12 -14.03 -13.65 -8.31
N VAL A 13 -13.45 -12.57 -7.75
CA VAL A 13 -12.00 -12.50 -7.46
C VAL A 13 -11.55 -13.64 -6.54
N LEU A 14 -12.30 -13.91 -5.46
CA LEU A 14 -11.96 -15.00 -4.55
C LEU A 14 -12.04 -16.37 -5.22
N LYS A 15 -13.05 -16.59 -6.07
CA LYS A 15 -13.17 -17.83 -6.87
C LYS A 15 -12.00 -18.00 -7.84
N GLU A 16 -11.58 -16.93 -8.51
CA GLU A 16 -10.41 -16.98 -9.38
C GLU A 16 -9.14 -17.32 -8.59
N PHE A 17 -8.96 -16.78 -7.38
CA PHE A 17 -7.84 -17.17 -6.54
C PHE A 17 -7.87 -18.64 -6.15
N VAL A 18 -9.04 -19.18 -5.77
CA VAL A 18 -9.22 -20.62 -5.47
C VAL A 18 -8.93 -21.48 -6.71
N LYS A 19 -9.49 -21.13 -7.86
CA LYS A 19 -9.20 -21.80 -9.14
C LYS A 19 -7.71 -21.90 -9.43
N HIS A 20 -6.93 -20.92 -8.97
CA HIS A 20 -5.48 -20.84 -9.17
C HIS A 20 -4.66 -21.37 -7.99
N GLY A 21 -5.29 -22.04 -7.03
CA GLY A 21 -4.61 -22.76 -5.94
C GLY A 21 -4.62 -22.06 -4.58
N ALA A 22 -5.41 -21.01 -4.41
CA ALA A 22 -5.66 -20.49 -3.07
C ALA A 22 -6.58 -21.45 -2.27
N PRO A 23 -6.45 -21.49 -0.94
CA PRO A 23 -7.33 -22.29 -0.09
C PRO A 23 -8.80 -21.89 -0.23
N GLU A 24 -9.71 -22.87 -0.19
CA GLU A 24 -11.16 -22.65 -0.38
C GLU A 24 -11.79 -21.85 0.77
N ASP A 25 -11.19 -21.87 1.95
CA ASP A 25 -11.66 -21.16 3.14
C ASP A 25 -11.77 -19.64 2.92
N ILE A 26 -10.99 -19.07 2.01
CA ILE A 26 -11.09 -17.65 1.63
C ILE A 26 -12.47 -17.24 1.08
N LEU A 27 -13.30 -18.20 0.64
CA LEU A 27 -14.64 -17.94 0.09
C LEU A 27 -15.66 -17.63 1.19
N TYR A 28 -15.45 -18.12 2.40
CA TYR A 28 -16.40 -18.01 3.52
C TYR A 28 -15.82 -17.36 4.78
N GLU A 29 -14.49 -17.25 4.91
CA GLU A 29 -13.88 -16.55 6.02
C GLU A 29 -14.17 -15.05 6.02
N ALA A 30 -14.47 -14.49 7.21
CA ALA A 30 -14.69 -13.06 7.38
C ALA A 30 -13.44 -12.21 7.11
N LYS A 31 -12.25 -12.81 7.25
CA LYS A 31 -10.94 -12.20 7.00
C LYS A 31 -10.09 -13.16 6.15
N PRO A 32 -10.38 -13.26 4.84
CA PRO A 32 -9.67 -14.17 3.94
C PRO A 32 -8.16 -13.99 4.01
N HIS A 33 -7.44 -15.11 4.10
CA HIS A 33 -5.98 -15.11 4.15
C HIS A 33 -5.41 -16.25 3.30
N ILE A 34 -4.56 -15.93 2.35
CA ILE A 34 -3.92 -16.92 1.48
C ILE A 34 -2.56 -17.34 2.07
N GLY A 35 -1.80 -16.40 2.59
CA GLY A 35 -0.41 -16.57 2.98
C GLY A 35 0.55 -16.21 1.84
N THR A 36 1.69 -15.62 2.19
CA THR A 36 2.69 -15.18 1.19
C THR A 36 3.40 -16.33 0.50
N ASP A 37 3.46 -17.49 1.15
CA ASP A 37 3.99 -18.75 0.63
C ASP A 37 3.13 -19.31 -0.50
N ILE A 38 1.81 -19.33 -0.36
CA ILE A 38 0.86 -19.82 -1.36
C ILE A 38 0.61 -18.76 -2.45
N LEU A 39 0.54 -17.49 -2.08
CA LEU A 39 0.17 -16.39 -3.00
C LEU A 39 1.10 -16.30 -4.22
N LYS A 40 2.39 -16.62 -4.08
CA LYS A 40 3.35 -16.63 -5.21
C LYS A 40 2.94 -17.63 -6.30
N ASP A 41 2.43 -18.81 -5.89
CA ASP A 41 2.03 -19.87 -6.82
C ASP A 41 0.69 -19.54 -7.48
N VAL A 42 -0.24 -18.93 -6.73
CA VAL A 42 -1.50 -18.39 -7.26
C VAL A 42 -1.22 -17.36 -8.36
N VAL A 43 -0.34 -16.39 -8.12
CA VAL A 43 0.03 -15.36 -9.10
C VAL A 43 0.71 -15.98 -10.33
N ALA A 44 1.59 -16.96 -10.13
CA ALA A 44 2.23 -17.68 -11.23
C ALA A 44 1.22 -18.46 -12.08
N SER A 45 0.22 -19.06 -11.45
CA SER A 45 -0.88 -19.78 -12.12
C SER A 45 -1.77 -18.83 -12.94
N ILE A 46 -2.17 -17.68 -12.37
CA ILE A 46 -2.95 -16.65 -13.10
C ILE A 46 -2.18 -16.14 -14.32
N ARG A 47 -0.87 -15.91 -14.19
CA ARG A 47 -0.04 -15.52 -15.34
C ARG A 47 -0.09 -16.57 -16.46
N LYS A 48 0.04 -17.85 -16.14
CA LYS A 48 -0.02 -18.94 -17.13
C LYS A 48 -1.38 -18.99 -17.85
N GLU A 49 -2.45 -18.69 -17.14
CA GLU A 49 -3.78 -18.60 -17.76
C GLU A 49 -3.86 -17.42 -18.73
N ILE A 50 -3.33 -16.24 -18.37
CA ILE A 50 -3.26 -15.08 -19.27
C ILE A 50 -2.51 -15.48 -20.56
N GLU A 51 -1.37 -16.16 -20.44
CA GLU A 51 -0.58 -16.61 -21.57
C GLU A 51 -1.34 -17.67 -22.42
N SER A 52 -2.08 -18.58 -21.79
CA SER A 52 -2.90 -19.59 -22.49
C SER A 52 -4.08 -18.99 -23.26
N LEU A 53 -4.56 -17.83 -22.83
CA LEU A 53 -5.62 -17.07 -23.50
C LEU A 53 -5.09 -16.14 -24.61
N GLY A 54 -3.79 -16.23 -24.96
CA GLY A 54 -3.15 -15.45 -26.01
C GLY A 54 -2.62 -14.09 -25.52
N GLY A 55 -2.58 -13.85 -24.20
CA GLY A 55 -1.89 -12.71 -23.62
C GLY A 55 -0.38 -12.90 -23.59
N GLU A 56 0.36 -11.80 -23.49
CA GLU A 56 1.83 -11.82 -23.38
C GLU A 56 2.26 -11.20 -22.05
N VAL A 57 3.28 -11.79 -21.42
CA VAL A 57 3.89 -11.25 -20.19
C VAL A 57 5.38 -10.99 -20.44
N HIS A 58 5.74 -9.71 -20.43
CA HIS A 58 7.11 -9.26 -20.71
C HIS A 58 7.87 -8.97 -19.42
N PHE A 59 8.71 -9.92 -18.98
CA PHE A 59 9.62 -9.72 -17.84
C PHE A 59 10.80 -8.82 -18.21
N ARG A 60 11.42 -8.20 -17.19
CA ARG A 60 12.55 -7.27 -17.34
C ARG A 60 12.26 -6.12 -18.30
N THR A 61 10.98 -5.78 -18.44
CA THR A 61 10.52 -4.73 -19.35
C THR A 61 9.89 -3.61 -18.51
N LYS A 62 10.55 -2.46 -18.49
CA LYS A 62 10.12 -1.28 -17.74
C LYS A 62 9.44 -0.29 -18.67
N VAL A 63 8.29 0.23 -18.30
CA VAL A 63 7.70 1.40 -18.95
C VAL A 63 8.44 2.64 -18.45
N CYS A 64 9.14 3.32 -19.36
CA CYS A 64 9.94 4.51 -19.04
C CYS A 64 9.22 5.80 -19.38
N ASP A 65 8.28 5.77 -20.33
CA ASP A 65 7.50 6.94 -20.74
C ASP A 65 6.19 6.54 -21.40
N ILE A 66 5.23 7.47 -21.46
CA ILE A 66 4.03 7.37 -22.28
C ILE A 66 4.19 8.31 -23.49
N LEU A 67 3.85 7.79 -24.67
CA LEU A 67 3.89 8.55 -25.91
C LEU A 67 2.49 9.07 -26.21
N CYS A 68 2.33 10.38 -26.21
CA CYS A 68 1.06 11.04 -26.45
C CYS A 68 1.11 11.94 -27.69
N GLU A 69 -0.06 12.20 -28.28
CA GLU A 69 -0.28 13.25 -29.25
C GLU A 69 -1.39 14.17 -28.76
N ASP A 70 -1.32 15.43 -29.11
CA ASP A 70 -2.37 16.40 -28.81
C ASP A 70 -3.61 16.12 -29.66
N ILE A 71 -4.79 16.25 -29.03
CA ILE A 71 -6.05 16.12 -29.74
C ILE A 71 -6.34 17.46 -30.45
N ALA A 72 -6.31 17.48 -31.77
CA ALA A 72 -6.61 18.66 -32.56
C ALA A 72 -8.02 19.19 -32.26
N GLY A 73 -8.15 20.49 -31.95
CA GLY A 73 -9.44 21.16 -31.77
C GLY A 73 -9.63 21.90 -30.45
N ILE A 74 -8.65 21.92 -29.55
CA ILE A 74 -8.67 22.81 -28.39
C ILE A 74 -8.09 24.15 -28.83
N LYS A 75 -8.96 25.13 -29.10
CA LYS A 75 -8.53 26.54 -29.31
C LYS A 75 -8.09 27.06 -27.94
N GLU A 76 -6.83 27.49 -27.83
CA GLU A 76 -6.43 28.49 -26.84
C GLU A 76 -7.28 29.74 -27.10
N ASP A 77 -7.75 30.41 -26.04
CA ASP A 77 -8.37 31.71 -26.20
C ASP A 77 -7.31 32.70 -26.73
N GLU A 78 -7.76 33.82 -27.32
CA GLU A 78 -6.88 34.82 -27.94
C GLU A 78 -5.85 35.45 -26.97
N ALA A 79 -5.83 35.05 -25.67
CA ALA A 79 -4.95 35.50 -24.60
C ALA A 79 -3.92 34.45 -24.14
N GLY A 80 -3.91 33.24 -24.75
CA GLY A 80 -2.98 32.15 -24.35
C GLY A 80 -3.17 31.64 -22.92
N LYS A 81 -4.31 31.93 -22.28
CA LYS A 81 -4.65 31.48 -20.93
C LYS A 81 -5.54 30.27 -21.02
N VAL A 82 -4.99 29.12 -20.70
CA VAL A 82 -5.79 27.95 -20.27
C VAL A 82 -6.34 28.31 -18.89
N HIS A 83 -7.65 28.51 -18.77
CA HIS A 83 -8.27 28.71 -17.48
C HIS A 83 -8.04 27.45 -16.63
N GLU A 84 -7.26 27.56 -15.55
CA GLU A 84 -6.98 26.48 -14.59
C GLU A 84 -8.24 25.83 -14.00
N GLN A 85 -9.39 26.46 -14.11
CA GLN A 85 -10.69 25.96 -13.62
C GLN A 85 -11.31 24.86 -14.50
N GLU A 86 -10.77 24.54 -15.67
CA GLU A 86 -11.31 23.53 -16.59
C GLU A 86 -10.46 22.26 -16.74
N ILE A 87 -9.37 22.11 -15.99
CA ILE A 87 -8.63 20.84 -15.92
C ILE A 87 -9.35 19.93 -14.91
N THR A 88 -10.57 19.56 -15.24
CA THR A 88 -11.28 18.48 -14.56
C THR A 88 -10.93 17.16 -15.25
N ALA A 89 -11.03 16.04 -14.54
CA ALA A 89 -10.81 14.69 -15.09
C ALA A 89 -11.62 14.36 -16.37
N GLY A 90 -12.43 15.26 -16.84
CA GLY A 90 -13.30 15.12 -18.03
C GLY A 90 -12.79 15.74 -19.33
N ARG A 91 -11.77 16.63 -19.30
CA ARG A 91 -11.27 17.26 -20.53
C ARG A 91 -9.98 16.56 -20.99
N GLN A 92 -10.09 15.81 -22.07
CA GLN A 92 -8.96 15.08 -22.67
C GLN A 92 -8.22 15.99 -23.66
N ASN A 93 -6.99 16.36 -23.31
CA ASN A 93 -6.14 17.26 -24.12
C ASN A 93 -5.17 16.48 -25.01
N SER A 94 -4.91 15.21 -24.69
CA SER A 94 -3.98 14.35 -25.41
C SER A 94 -4.47 12.91 -25.46
N GLN A 95 -3.88 12.11 -26.33
CA GLN A 95 -4.24 10.72 -26.56
C GLN A 95 -3.00 9.85 -26.56
N ILE A 96 -3.08 8.65 -25.99
CA ILE A 96 -2.03 7.62 -26.04
C ILE A 96 -1.82 7.16 -27.49
N LYS A 97 -0.54 7.13 -27.89
CA LYS A 97 -0.04 6.51 -29.12
C LYS A 97 0.81 5.28 -28.85
N GLY A 98 1.36 5.15 -27.65
CA GLY A 98 2.24 4.07 -27.30
C GLY A 98 2.95 4.29 -25.98
N LEU A 99 3.88 3.40 -25.70
CA LEU A 99 4.76 3.42 -24.54
C LEU A 99 6.21 3.44 -25.02
N LEU A 100 7.09 4.08 -24.25
CA LEU A 100 8.52 3.85 -24.33
C LEU A 100 8.87 2.79 -23.30
N ILE A 101 9.30 1.62 -23.75
CA ILE A 101 9.68 0.51 -22.89
C ILE A 101 11.20 0.32 -22.94
N GLU A 102 11.77 -0.14 -21.82
CA GLU A 102 13.17 -0.49 -21.70
C GLU A 102 13.29 -1.97 -21.29
N LYS A 103 14.00 -2.74 -22.10
CA LYS A 103 14.36 -4.12 -21.84
C LYS A 103 15.85 -4.29 -22.06
N ASP A 104 16.57 -4.84 -21.09
CA ASP A 104 18.03 -5.06 -21.14
C ASP A 104 18.81 -3.80 -21.59
N SER A 105 18.42 -2.63 -21.03
CA SER A 105 18.98 -1.29 -21.34
C SER A 105 18.70 -0.78 -22.77
N VAL A 106 17.89 -1.47 -23.56
CA VAL A 106 17.46 -1.04 -24.89
C VAL A 106 16.06 -0.44 -24.81
N ARG A 107 15.91 0.79 -25.28
CA ARG A 107 14.61 1.48 -25.32
C ARG A 107 13.95 1.32 -26.67
N THR A 108 12.70 0.88 -26.66
CA THR A 108 11.88 0.70 -27.86
C THR A 108 10.50 1.33 -27.68
N LYS A 109 9.91 1.77 -28.80
CA LYS A 109 8.52 2.26 -28.81
C LYS A 109 7.59 1.06 -28.97
N TYR A 110 6.60 0.96 -28.08
CA TYR A 110 5.54 -0.04 -28.12
C TYR A 110 4.21 0.65 -28.49
N PRO A 111 3.69 0.50 -29.71
CA PRO A 111 2.47 1.19 -30.11
C PRO A 111 1.26 0.59 -29.42
N CYS A 112 0.43 1.45 -28.82
CA CYS A 112 -0.85 1.07 -28.23
C CYS A 112 -1.77 2.30 -28.16
N ARG A 113 -3.09 2.08 -28.09
CA ARG A 113 -4.11 3.14 -27.99
C ARG A 113 -4.84 3.14 -26.65
N ASN A 114 -4.80 2.04 -25.92
CA ASN A 114 -5.35 1.92 -24.59
C ASN A 114 -4.30 1.28 -23.69
N VAL A 115 -4.13 1.84 -22.49
CA VAL A 115 -3.18 1.35 -21.50
C VAL A 115 -3.77 1.41 -20.09
N ILE A 116 -3.65 0.32 -19.36
CA ILE A 116 -4.03 0.26 -17.93
C ILE A 116 -2.75 0.41 -17.11
N PHE A 117 -2.72 1.41 -16.22
CA PHE A 117 -1.63 1.60 -15.28
C PHE A 117 -2.02 1.07 -13.90
N ALA A 118 -1.62 -0.17 -13.63
CA ALA A 118 -1.84 -0.90 -12.38
C ALA A 118 -0.52 -1.06 -11.59
N ILE A 119 0.21 0.03 -11.39
CA ILE A 119 1.62 0.09 -10.98
C ILE A 119 1.86 -0.08 -9.48
N GLY A 120 0.80 -0.14 -8.65
CA GLY A 120 0.92 -0.08 -7.20
C GLY A 120 1.42 1.29 -6.70
N HIS A 121 1.50 1.46 -5.38
CA HIS A 121 1.86 2.75 -4.77
C HIS A 121 3.37 3.00 -4.63
N SER A 122 4.21 2.04 -5.02
CA SER A 122 5.68 2.14 -4.85
C SER A 122 6.45 2.54 -6.10
N ALA A 123 5.78 2.71 -7.24
CA ALA A 123 6.38 3.11 -8.52
C ALA A 123 6.59 4.64 -8.62
N ARG A 124 7.45 5.19 -7.75
CA ARG A 124 7.64 6.63 -7.57
C ARG A 124 8.13 7.32 -8.82
N ASP A 125 9.11 6.74 -9.51
CA ASP A 125 9.62 7.23 -10.78
C ASP A 125 8.51 7.38 -11.84
N THR A 126 7.59 6.44 -11.89
CA THR A 126 6.44 6.50 -12.78
C THR A 126 5.48 7.63 -12.41
N PHE A 127 5.24 7.90 -11.12
CA PHE A 127 4.42 9.04 -10.70
C PHE A 127 5.02 10.38 -11.14
N TYR A 128 6.34 10.56 -11.04
CA TYR A 128 7.00 11.76 -11.55
C TYR A 128 6.84 11.89 -13.07
N MET A 129 7.12 10.82 -13.81
CA MET A 129 6.96 10.79 -15.26
C MET A 129 5.52 11.15 -15.67
N LEU A 130 4.51 10.58 -15.03
CA LEU A 130 3.10 10.86 -15.32
C LEU A 130 2.71 12.30 -14.96
N HIS A 131 3.27 12.87 -13.90
CA HIS A 131 3.06 14.26 -13.53
C HIS A 131 3.67 15.22 -14.57
N GLU A 132 4.86 14.93 -15.07
CA GLU A 132 5.50 15.68 -16.16
C GLU A 132 4.66 15.62 -17.45
N LYS A 133 3.97 14.51 -17.70
CA LYS A 133 3.00 14.36 -18.81
C LYS A 133 1.66 15.03 -18.55
N LYS A 134 1.54 15.81 -17.47
CA LYS A 134 0.31 16.52 -17.08
C LYS A 134 -0.90 15.60 -16.87
N LEU A 135 -0.65 14.36 -16.42
CA LEU A 135 -1.72 13.51 -15.90
C LEU A 135 -2.33 14.19 -14.67
N PHE A 136 -3.65 14.36 -14.65
CA PHE A 136 -4.32 15.02 -13.55
C PHE A 136 -4.30 14.14 -12.30
N MET A 137 -3.68 14.65 -11.24
CA MET A 137 -3.52 13.98 -9.96
C MET A 137 -3.91 14.91 -8.83
N THR A 138 -4.41 14.34 -7.74
CA THR A 138 -4.71 15.08 -6.50
C THR A 138 -3.99 14.45 -5.31
N PRO A 139 -3.56 15.23 -4.32
CA PRO A 139 -2.98 14.71 -3.11
C PRO A 139 -4.05 13.93 -2.31
N LYS A 140 -3.64 12.89 -1.60
CA LYS A 140 -4.55 12.02 -0.85
C LYS A 140 -4.00 11.73 0.53
N ALA A 141 -4.87 11.77 1.55
CA ALA A 141 -4.54 11.34 2.89
C ALA A 141 -4.13 9.86 2.92
N PHE A 142 -3.17 9.55 3.78
CA PHE A 142 -2.71 8.19 4.07
C PHE A 142 -2.39 8.07 5.57
N ALA A 143 -1.67 7.04 6.00
CA ALA A 143 -1.26 6.90 7.39
C ALA A 143 0.18 6.41 7.48
N ILE A 144 0.87 6.82 8.54
CA ILE A 144 2.24 6.38 8.83
C ILE A 144 2.40 6.02 10.30
N GLY A 145 3.42 5.25 10.59
CA GLY A 145 3.79 4.87 11.96
C GLY A 145 4.86 3.80 11.97
N VAL A 146 4.64 2.79 12.79
CA VAL A 146 5.56 1.67 13.02
C VAL A 146 4.85 0.33 12.92
N ARG A 147 5.61 -0.76 12.75
CA ARG A 147 5.15 -2.10 13.08
C ARG A 147 5.38 -2.36 14.56
N VAL A 148 4.36 -2.83 15.25
CA VAL A 148 4.47 -3.30 16.63
C VAL A 148 4.32 -4.81 16.68
N GLU A 149 5.22 -5.47 17.40
CA GLU A 149 5.20 -6.91 17.63
C GLU A 149 4.85 -7.23 19.08
N HIS A 150 4.02 -8.25 19.25
CA HIS A 150 3.66 -8.87 20.51
C HIS A 150 3.73 -10.38 20.40
N PRO A 151 3.98 -11.13 21.49
CA PRO A 151 3.87 -12.59 21.45
C PRO A 151 2.47 -13.01 20.99
N ALA A 152 2.39 -13.99 20.10
CA ALA A 152 1.10 -14.46 19.56
C ALA A 152 0.15 -14.95 20.67
N TYR A 153 0.71 -15.63 21.70
CA TYR A 153 -0.08 -16.10 22.84
C TYR A 153 -0.80 -14.98 23.60
N LEU A 154 -0.19 -13.78 23.74
CA LEU A 154 -0.83 -12.62 24.39
C LEU A 154 -2.11 -12.22 23.67
N ILE A 155 -2.08 -12.25 22.34
CA ILE A 155 -3.24 -11.92 21.50
C ILE A 155 -4.27 -13.05 21.58
N ASN A 156 -3.83 -14.31 21.52
CA ASN A 156 -4.71 -15.47 21.64
C ASN A 156 -5.45 -15.48 22.98
N GLU A 157 -4.74 -15.31 24.09
CA GLU A 157 -5.36 -15.23 25.42
C GLU A 157 -6.36 -14.08 25.55
N SER A 158 -6.06 -12.94 24.95
CA SER A 158 -6.97 -11.79 24.95
C SER A 158 -8.27 -12.02 24.15
N GLN A 159 -8.20 -12.81 23.08
CA GLN A 159 -9.34 -13.05 22.18
C GLN A 159 -10.13 -14.31 22.55
N TYR A 160 -9.46 -15.34 23.03
CA TYR A 160 -10.03 -16.67 23.27
C TYR A 160 -10.18 -17.01 24.77
N GLY A 161 -9.53 -16.24 25.66
CA GLY A 161 -9.37 -16.58 27.07
C GLY A 161 -8.09 -17.37 27.32
N LYS A 162 -7.78 -17.66 28.60
CA LYS A 162 -6.54 -18.34 28.97
C LYS A 162 -6.51 -19.82 28.62
N GLU A 163 -7.66 -20.46 28.64
CA GLU A 163 -7.82 -21.88 28.34
C GLU A 163 -8.55 -22.03 27.01
N TYR A 164 -7.81 -21.88 25.90
CA TYR A 164 -8.36 -22.05 24.55
C TYR A 164 -7.81 -23.33 23.89
N PRO A 165 -8.61 -24.00 23.03
CA PRO A 165 -8.16 -25.15 22.24
C PRO A 165 -6.98 -24.79 21.33
N GLU A 166 -5.98 -25.67 21.26
CA GLU A 166 -4.78 -25.48 20.43
C GLU A 166 -5.07 -25.41 18.94
N GLU A 167 -6.21 -25.98 18.52
CA GLU A 167 -6.67 -26.02 17.13
C GLU A 167 -7.19 -24.65 16.64
N LEU A 168 -7.43 -23.71 17.55
CA LEU A 168 -7.85 -22.37 17.14
C LEU A 168 -6.75 -21.63 16.40
N PRO A 169 -7.07 -20.96 15.28
CA PRO A 169 -6.08 -20.22 14.53
C PRO A 169 -5.52 -19.05 15.34
N THR A 170 -4.28 -18.64 15.06
CA THR A 170 -3.68 -17.46 15.71
C THR A 170 -4.61 -16.26 15.59
N ALA A 171 -4.96 -15.69 16.74
CA ALA A 171 -5.99 -14.66 16.85
C ALA A 171 -5.60 -13.34 16.15
N SER A 172 -6.60 -12.66 15.64
CA SER A 172 -6.46 -11.34 15.03
C SER A 172 -7.26 -10.29 15.79
N TYR A 173 -6.84 -9.04 15.70
CA TYR A 173 -7.53 -7.91 16.30
C TYR A 173 -7.64 -6.71 15.37
N LYS A 174 -8.52 -5.78 15.71
CA LYS A 174 -8.60 -4.46 15.11
C LYS A 174 -8.83 -3.44 16.21
N LEU A 175 -7.91 -2.51 16.37
CA LEU A 175 -7.94 -1.48 17.40
C LEU A 175 -7.95 -0.10 16.76
N THR A 176 -8.73 0.80 17.34
CA THR A 176 -8.81 2.20 16.95
C THR A 176 -8.93 3.07 18.20
N HIS A 177 -8.33 4.25 18.13
CA HIS A 177 -8.43 5.27 19.15
C HIS A 177 -8.36 6.66 18.51
N GLN A 178 -9.10 7.61 19.05
CA GLN A 178 -9.00 9.02 18.69
C GLN A 178 -8.12 9.70 19.74
N CYS A 179 -6.93 10.16 19.30
CA CYS A 179 -5.98 10.80 20.20
C CYS A 179 -6.47 12.17 20.63
N GLU A 180 -6.46 12.43 21.93
CA GLU A 180 -6.78 13.74 22.51
C GLU A 180 -5.61 14.72 22.30
N SER A 181 -4.36 14.22 22.42
CA SER A 181 -3.14 15.01 22.30
C SER A 181 -2.95 15.65 20.93
N THR A 182 -3.30 14.93 19.86
CA THR A 182 -3.04 15.36 18.47
C THR A 182 -4.31 15.60 17.66
N GLY A 183 -5.48 15.25 18.18
CA GLY A 183 -6.74 15.27 17.44
C GLY A 183 -6.81 14.27 16.30
N ARG A 184 -5.88 13.29 16.22
CA ARG A 184 -5.76 12.34 15.11
C ARG A 184 -6.24 10.94 15.48
N GLY A 185 -6.77 10.23 14.50
CA GLY A 185 -7.06 8.81 14.66
C GLY A 185 -5.79 7.98 14.60
N ILE A 186 -5.60 7.07 15.59
CA ILE A 186 -4.60 6.02 15.55
C ILE A 186 -5.27 4.65 15.50
N TYR A 187 -4.72 3.72 14.72
CA TYR A 187 -5.36 2.43 14.53
C TYR A 187 -4.36 1.33 14.13
N SER A 188 -4.76 0.09 14.44
CA SER A 188 -4.08 -1.10 13.91
C SER A 188 -4.51 -1.34 12.47
N PHE A 189 -3.54 -1.61 11.59
CA PHE A 189 -3.77 -1.89 10.19
C PHE A 189 -2.94 -3.07 9.71
N CYS A 190 -3.48 -3.84 8.76
CA CYS A 190 -2.78 -4.99 8.17
C CYS A 190 -2.09 -5.86 9.25
N MET A 191 -2.89 -6.29 10.27
CA MET A 191 -2.43 -7.15 11.34
C MET A 191 -2.07 -8.53 10.76
N CYS A 192 -0.90 -9.03 11.11
CA CYS A 192 -0.31 -10.28 10.67
C CYS A 192 -0.22 -11.25 11.85
N PRO A 193 -1.24 -12.10 12.09
CA PRO A 193 -1.20 -13.12 13.13
C PRO A 193 -0.05 -14.09 12.85
N GLY A 194 0.71 -14.47 13.88
CA GLY A 194 1.85 -15.39 13.74
C GLY A 194 2.79 -15.02 12.61
N GLY A 195 3.07 -13.71 12.43
CA GLY A 195 3.76 -13.18 11.27
C GLY A 195 5.13 -12.57 11.56
N TYR A 196 5.67 -11.96 10.53
CA TYR A 196 7.00 -11.38 10.52
C TYR A 196 6.96 -9.93 10.05
N VAL A 197 7.85 -9.11 10.57
CA VAL A 197 8.17 -7.80 9.99
C VAL A 197 9.17 -8.00 8.87
N VAL A 198 8.99 -7.30 7.75
CA VAL A 198 9.84 -7.40 6.57
C VAL A 198 10.27 -6.03 6.09
N ASN A 199 11.47 -5.96 5.49
CA ASN A 199 11.88 -4.79 4.72
C ASN A 199 11.11 -4.77 3.39
N SER A 200 10.35 -3.71 3.14
CA SER A 200 9.56 -3.50 1.93
C SER A 200 10.05 -2.32 1.08
N SER A 201 11.30 -1.93 1.27
CA SER A 201 11.93 -0.82 0.55
C SER A 201 12.01 -1.08 -0.96
N SER A 202 11.76 -0.07 -1.76
CA SER A 202 11.84 -0.14 -3.22
C SER A 202 12.82 0.87 -3.82
N GLU A 203 13.41 1.75 -3.00
CA GLU A 203 14.35 2.79 -3.43
C GLU A 203 15.66 2.69 -2.64
N LYS A 204 16.78 2.88 -3.33
CA LYS A 204 18.11 2.92 -2.69
C LYS A 204 18.22 4.07 -1.68
N GLY A 205 18.78 3.79 -0.51
CA GLY A 205 18.96 4.80 0.55
C GLY A 205 17.67 5.20 1.26
N ARG A 206 16.60 4.42 1.14
CA ARG A 206 15.32 4.57 1.84
C ARG A 206 14.92 3.27 2.47
N LEU A 207 14.22 3.33 3.59
CA LEU A 207 13.78 2.16 4.30
C LEU A 207 12.34 2.31 4.77
N CYS A 208 11.54 1.31 4.46
CA CYS A 208 10.21 1.13 5.05
C CYS A 208 9.96 -0.34 5.37
N VAL A 209 9.11 -0.58 6.33
CA VAL A 209 8.73 -1.92 6.76
C VAL A 209 7.28 -2.24 6.37
N ASN A 210 6.99 -3.53 6.32
CA ASN A 210 5.65 -4.08 6.24
C ASN A 210 5.59 -5.37 7.06
N GLY A 211 4.41 -5.98 7.17
CA GLY A 211 4.22 -7.28 7.79
C GLY A 211 3.80 -8.33 6.78
N MET A 212 4.13 -9.58 7.08
CA MET A 212 3.67 -10.75 6.35
C MET A 212 3.34 -11.89 7.29
N SER A 213 2.44 -12.78 6.87
CA SER A 213 2.23 -14.10 7.49
C SER A 213 2.29 -15.17 6.43
N TYR A 214 2.77 -16.33 6.80
CA TYR A 214 2.55 -17.56 6.06
C TYR A 214 1.11 -18.04 6.24
N HIS A 215 0.69 -19.01 5.46
CA HIS A 215 -0.65 -19.54 5.54
C HIS A 215 -0.99 -20.12 6.93
N ASP A 216 -0.05 -20.86 7.52
CA ASP A 216 -0.17 -21.50 8.83
C ASP A 216 -0.23 -20.52 10.02
N ARG A 217 0.22 -19.26 9.84
CA ARG A 217 0.27 -18.25 10.91
C ARG A 217 0.96 -18.72 12.19
N ALA A 218 1.94 -19.62 12.06
CA ALA A 218 2.60 -20.31 13.18
C ALA A 218 3.78 -19.54 13.79
N GLY A 219 4.01 -18.29 13.40
CA GLY A 219 5.08 -17.46 13.96
C GLY A 219 4.85 -17.14 15.44
N ARG A 220 5.93 -17.04 16.20
CA ARG A 220 5.90 -16.75 17.66
C ARG A 220 5.27 -15.41 18.01
N ASN A 221 5.38 -14.41 17.14
CA ASN A 221 4.84 -13.08 17.33
C ASN A 221 3.72 -12.82 16.34
N SER A 222 2.76 -12.01 16.77
CA SER A 222 1.84 -11.30 15.89
C SER A 222 2.32 -9.87 15.73
N ASN A 223 2.17 -9.27 14.55
CA ASN A 223 2.52 -7.87 14.34
C ASN A 223 1.42 -7.11 13.62
N THR A 224 1.40 -5.80 13.81
CA THR A 224 0.48 -4.90 13.12
C THR A 224 1.15 -3.57 12.81
N ALA A 225 0.75 -2.92 11.74
CA ALA A 225 1.01 -1.50 11.59
C ALA A 225 0.20 -0.73 12.64
N LEU A 226 0.87 0.04 13.45
CA LEU A 226 0.28 1.03 14.35
C LEU A 226 0.52 2.40 13.72
N ILE A 227 -0.53 2.99 13.19
CA ILE A 227 -0.43 4.11 12.26
C ILE A 227 -1.44 5.21 12.58
N THR A 228 -1.02 6.45 12.33
CA THR A 228 -1.88 7.63 12.45
C THR A 228 -2.06 8.33 11.11
N THR A 229 -3.18 9.03 10.97
CA THR A 229 -3.55 9.70 9.73
C THR A 229 -2.65 10.89 9.44
N VAL A 230 -2.22 11.00 8.19
CA VAL A 230 -1.53 12.14 7.59
C VAL A 230 -2.39 12.67 6.46
N THR A 231 -2.58 13.98 6.42
CA THR A 231 -3.45 14.66 5.45
C THR A 231 -2.65 15.61 4.57
N PRO A 232 -3.19 16.11 3.46
CA PRO A 232 -2.49 17.08 2.62
C PRO A 232 -1.99 18.33 3.35
N GLU A 233 -2.64 18.73 4.44
CA GLU A 233 -2.21 19.85 5.30
C GLU A 233 -0.88 19.60 6.01
N ASP A 234 -0.46 18.35 6.14
CA ASP A 234 0.84 17.96 6.71
C ASP A 234 1.98 18.00 5.68
N PHE A 235 1.66 18.18 4.39
CA PHE A 235 2.65 18.17 3.33
C PHE A 235 3.32 19.53 3.19
N SER A 236 4.53 19.54 2.64
CA SER A 236 5.32 20.76 2.49
C SER A 236 4.90 21.64 1.31
N SER A 237 3.97 21.19 0.48
CA SER A 237 3.48 21.91 -0.70
C SER A 237 2.14 21.39 -1.18
N ASP A 238 1.47 22.14 -2.06
CA ASP A 238 0.20 21.77 -2.70
C ASP A 238 0.38 20.86 -3.91
N SER A 239 1.61 20.46 -4.22
CA SER A 239 1.89 19.51 -5.31
C SER A 239 1.17 18.19 -5.08
N PRO A 240 0.55 17.59 -6.11
CA PRO A 240 -0.02 16.24 -5.99
C PRO A 240 1.01 15.17 -5.60
N LEU A 241 2.30 15.44 -5.77
CA LEU A 241 3.40 14.57 -5.37
C LEU A 241 3.90 14.83 -3.94
N ALA A 242 3.40 15.85 -3.24
CA ALA A 242 3.90 16.25 -1.92
C ALA A 242 3.79 15.12 -0.87
N GLY A 243 2.72 14.33 -0.89
CA GLY A 243 2.57 13.17 -0.02
C GLY A 243 3.59 12.06 -0.29
N LEU A 244 4.02 11.92 -1.54
CA LEU A 244 5.09 11.00 -1.92
C LEU A 244 6.45 11.48 -1.40
N GLU A 245 6.74 12.77 -1.49
CA GLU A 245 7.95 13.37 -0.91
C GLU A 245 7.96 13.27 0.63
N PHE A 246 6.79 13.42 1.26
CA PHE A 246 6.63 13.20 2.68
C PHE A 246 7.05 11.77 3.08
N GLN A 247 6.55 10.74 2.39
CA GLN A 247 6.97 9.36 2.62
C GLN A 247 8.47 9.19 2.44
N ARG A 248 9.03 9.70 1.34
CA ARG A 248 10.46 9.60 1.01
C ARG A 248 11.37 10.27 2.05
N LYS A 249 10.93 11.36 2.66
CA LYS A 249 11.65 12.04 3.74
C LYS A 249 11.84 11.09 4.93
N TYR A 250 10.78 10.49 5.43
CA TYR A 250 10.85 9.64 6.61
C TYR A 250 11.49 8.27 6.33
N GLU A 251 11.31 7.70 5.14
CA GLU A 251 12.04 6.52 4.69
C GLU A 251 13.56 6.77 4.61
N LYS A 252 13.99 7.96 4.19
CA LYS A 252 15.42 8.36 4.17
C LYS A 252 15.96 8.49 5.58
N LEU A 253 15.22 9.11 6.50
CA LEU A 253 15.60 9.22 7.90
C LEU A 253 15.71 7.84 8.56
N ALA A 254 14.74 6.94 8.34
CA ALA A 254 14.78 5.56 8.83
C ALA A 254 16.01 4.80 8.31
N TYR A 255 16.33 4.93 7.03
CA TYR A 255 17.54 4.35 6.45
C TYR A 255 18.81 4.87 7.14
N LYS A 256 18.87 6.19 7.42
CA LYS A 256 20.01 6.83 8.07
C LYS A 256 20.21 6.34 9.50
N ILE A 257 19.17 6.38 10.35
CA ILE A 257 19.28 5.96 11.76
C ILE A 257 19.47 4.46 11.90
N GLY A 258 18.92 3.66 10.97
CA GLY A 258 19.10 2.23 10.88
C GLY A 258 20.41 1.79 10.22
N ASN A 259 21.24 2.73 9.74
CA ASN A 259 22.44 2.43 8.97
C ASN A 259 22.19 1.39 7.87
N GLY A 260 21.08 1.54 7.15
CA GLY A 260 20.62 0.63 6.10
C GLY A 260 19.87 -0.61 6.60
N LYS A 261 19.79 -0.83 7.91
CA LYS A 261 19.05 -1.92 8.56
C LYS A 261 17.72 -1.41 9.11
N ILE A 262 16.78 -2.30 9.40
CA ILE A 262 15.49 -1.94 10.00
C ILE A 262 15.75 -1.34 11.39
N PRO A 263 15.39 -0.05 11.65
CA PRO A 263 15.50 0.54 12.97
C PRO A 263 14.43 -0.05 13.91
N VAL A 264 14.88 -0.50 15.08
CA VAL A 264 14.07 -1.15 16.11
C VAL A 264 14.23 -0.43 17.43
N GLN A 265 13.13 -0.34 18.19
CA GLN A 265 13.12 0.24 19.53
C GLN A 265 12.07 -0.46 20.39
N LEU A 266 12.37 -0.70 21.66
CA LEU A 266 11.37 -1.17 22.61
C LEU A 266 10.45 -0.02 23.03
N PHE A 267 9.17 -0.30 23.27
CA PHE A 267 8.19 0.71 23.60
C PHE A 267 8.57 1.51 24.86
N GLY A 268 9.11 0.87 25.91
CA GLY A 268 9.58 1.53 27.12
C GLY A 268 10.71 2.54 26.87
N ASP A 269 11.62 2.24 25.93
CA ASP A 269 12.69 3.14 25.52
C ASP A 269 12.17 4.25 24.58
N PHE A 270 11.18 3.92 23.73
CA PHE A 270 10.49 4.90 22.91
C PHE A 270 9.79 5.97 23.79
N MET A 271 9.14 5.57 24.90
CA MET A 271 8.57 6.53 25.87
C MET A 271 9.62 7.47 26.47
N LYS A 272 10.84 6.99 26.65
CA LYS A 272 11.96 7.76 27.24
C LYS A 272 12.80 8.48 26.17
N LYS A 273 12.46 8.35 24.88
CA LYS A 273 13.19 8.91 23.74
C LYS A 273 14.66 8.46 23.69
N GLN A 274 14.96 7.24 24.09
CA GLN A 274 16.32 6.70 24.15
C GLN A 274 16.46 5.44 23.29
N VAL A 275 17.66 5.19 22.78
CA VAL A 275 17.97 3.97 22.02
C VAL A 275 17.92 2.76 22.93
N SER A 276 17.26 1.68 22.50
CA SER A 276 17.28 0.40 23.22
C SER A 276 18.67 -0.23 23.15
N THR A 277 19.06 -0.91 24.22
CA THR A 277 20.40 -1.52 24.33
C THR A 277 20.37 -3.04 24.42
N LYS A 278 19.19 -3.62 24.71
CA LYS A 278 19.00 -5.06 24.85
C LYS A 278 17.59 -5.45 24.44
N ILE A 279 17.41 -6.69 24.02
CA ILE A 279 16.09 -7.28 23.75
C ILE A 279 15.40 -7.55 25.10
N GLY A 280 14.09 -7.32 25.17
CA GLY A 280 13.23 -7.71 26.30
C GLY A 280 12.80 -9.19 26.22
N THR A 281 11.64 -9.50 26.75
CA THR A 281 11.05 -10.86 26.66
C THR A 281 10.52 -11.14 25.24
N VAL A 282 10.15 -10.09 24.49
CA VAL A 282 9.71 -10.21 23.10
C VAL A 282 10.92 -10.20 22.17
N THR A 283 11.29 -11.38 21.67
CA THR A 283 12.33 -11.49 20.64
C THR A 283 11.75 -11.09 19.28
N PRO A 284 12.34 -10.11 18.57
CA PRO A 284 11.83 -9.66 17.27
C PRO A 284 11.70 -10.80 16.25
N SER A 285 10.58 -10.82 15.52
CA SER A 285 10.32 -11.72 14.38
C SER A 285 10.49 -10.95 13.06
N ILE A 286 11.71 -10.49 12.80
CA ILE A 286 12.06 -9.66 11.66
C ILE A 286 12.80 -10.50 10.63
N LYS A 287 12.39 -10.42 9.37
CA LYS A 287 13.13 -10.98 8.22
C LYS A 287 14.01 -9.91 7.60
N GLY A 288 15.31 -10.09 7.74
CA GLY A 288 16.34 -9.14 7.34
C GLY A 288 17.12 -8.56 8.52
N ASP A 289 18.11 -7.74 8.21
CA ASP A 289 18.95 -7.11 9.22
C ASP A 289 18.22 -5.97 9.93
N TRP A 290 18.38 -5.89 11.21
CA TRP A 290 17.86 -4.82 12.05
C TRP A 290 18.90 -4.33 13.06
N GLN A 291 18.69 -3.15 13.62
CA GLN A 291 19.48 -2.61 14.71
C GLN A 291 18.66 -1.69 15.59
N PHE A 292 19.09 -1.51 16.83
CA PHE A 292 18.47 -0.54 17.71
C PHE A 292 18.75 0.89 17.24
N ALA A 293 17.69 1.72 17.25
CA ALA A 293 17.75 3.14 16.92
C ALA A 293 16.61 3.89 17.62
N ASN A 294 16.73 5.20 17.73
CA ASN A 294 15.67 6.05 18.28
C ASN A 294 14.67 6.44 17.17
N LEU A 295 13.49 5.85 17.18
CA LEU A 295 12.47 6.09 16.14
C LEU A 295 11.90 7.52 16.14
N HIS A 296 12.06 8.28 17.24
CA HIS A 296 11.73 9.69 17.24
C HIS A 296 12.53 10.51 16.21
N GLU A 297 13.72 10.04 15.82
CA GLU A 297 14.55 10.72 14.81
C GLU A 297 14.07 10.50 13.37
N CYS A 298 13.11 9.59 13.15
CA CYS A 298 12.61 9.26 11.82
C CYS A 298 11.08 9.28 11.69
N LEU A 299 10.40 9.89 12.64
CA LEU A 299 8.94 10.10 12.62
C LEU A 299 8.62 11.55 12.99
N PRO A 300 7.52 12.13 12.51
CA PRO A 300 7.05 13.43 13.00
C PRO A 300 6.64 13.38 14.46
N ASP A 301 6.79 14.46 15.20
CA ASP A 301 6.46 14.53 16.63
C ASP A 301 5.00 14.13 16.91
N TYR A 302 4.05 14.64 16.13
CA TYR A 302 2.64 14.29 16.30
C TYR A 302 2.35 12.80 16.04
N VAL A 303 3.14 12.12 15.22
CA VAL A 303 3.05 10.66 15.03
C VAL A 303 3.56 9.96 16.29
N CYS A 304 4.70 10.40 16.83
CA CYS A 304 5.24 9.83 18.07
C CYS A 304 4.27 10.00 19.24
N GLU A 305 3.67 11.17 19.40
CA GLU A 305 2.66 11.45 20.42
C GLU A 305 1.43 10.56 20.25
N SER A 306 0.93 10.42 19.01
CA SER A 306 -0.19 9.51 18.73
C SER A 306 0.15 8.05 19.02
N LEU A 307 1.38 7.60 18.71
CA LEU A 307 1.84 6.25 19.04
C LEU A 307 1.86 6.00 20.55
N LEU A 308 2.37 6.96 21.35
CA LEU A 308 2.39 6.86 22.81
C LEU A 308 0.99 6.76 23.40
N GLU A 309 0.08 7.63 22.96
CA GLU A 309 -1.30 7.62 23.43
C GLU A 309 -2.05 6.37 22.98
N GLY A 310 -1.88 5.97 21.71
CA GLY A 310 -2.50 4.79 21.12
C GLY A 310 -2.10 3.50 21.84
N MET A 311 -0.81 3.30 22.13
CA MET A 311 -0.32 2.13 22.86
C MET A 311 -1.01 2.01 24.21
N LYS A 312 -1.06 3.09 25.00
CA LYS A 312 -1.74 3.12 26.32
C LYS A 312 -3.24 2.85 26.18
N ALA A 313 -3.89 3.42 25.17
CA ALA A 313 -5.31 3.19 24.89
C ALA A 313 -5.59 1.72 24.53
N PHE A 314 -4.68 1.10 23.80
CA PHE A 314 -4.79 -0.30 23.39
C PHE A 314 -4.44 -1.27 24.52
N GLY A 315 -3.53 -0.90 25.41
CA GLY A 315 -3.25 -1.63 26.65
C GLY A 315 -4.47 -1.80 27.54
N ARG A 316 -5.39 -0.82 27.55
CA ARG A 316 -6.69 -0.94 28.23
C ARG A 316 -7.66 -1.93 27.58
N LYS A 317 -7.47 -2.24 26.28
CA LYS A 317 -8.33 -3.18 25.52
C LYS A 317 -7.74 -4.58 25.47
N ILE A 318 -6.42 -4.67 25.33
CA ILE A 318 -5.65 -5.92 25.32
C ILE A 318 -4.57 -5.79 26.39
N LYS A 319 -4.76 -6.48 27.52
CA LYS A 319 -3.83 -6.42 28.65
C LYS A 319 -2.42 -6.83 28.20
N GLY A 320 -1.43 -5.97 28.47
CA GLY A 320 -0.03 -6.17 28.07
C GLY A 320 0.30 -5.69 26.66
N TYR A 321 -0.64 -5.08 25.92
CA TYR A 321 -0.35 -4.49 24.62
C TYR A 321 0.66 -3.35 24.72
N ASP A 322 0.62 -2.57 25.79
CA ASP A 322 1.51 -1.45 26.11
C ASP A 322 2.70 -1.86 27.01
N ALA A 323 3.08 -3.15 26.99
CA ALA A 323 4.25 -3.62 27.72
C ALA A 323 5.52 -2.90 27.24
N GLU A 324 6.42 -2.56 28.16
CA GLU A 324 7.64 -1.81 27.87
C GLU A 324 8.57 -2.52 26.86
N ASP A 325 8.46 -3.83 26.73
CA ASP A 325 9.24 -4.66 25.82
C ASP A 325 8.52 -5.02 24.49
N ALA A 326 7.35 -4.45 24.24
CA ALA A 326 6.74 -4.49 22.91
C ALA A 326 7.71 -3.89 21.89
N VAL A 327 7.87 -4.55 20.74
CA VAL A 327 8.92 -4.21 19.77
C VAL A 327 8.34 -3.31 18.67
N PHE A 328 8.89 -2.12 18.53
CA PHE A 328 8.63 -1.23 17.40
C PHE A 328 9.68 -1.40 16.31
N SER A 329 9.21 -1.51 15.07
CA SER A 329 10.05 -1.50 13.86
C SER A 329 9.59 -0.36 12.94
N GLY A 330 10.49 0.49 12.49
CA GLY A 330 10.15 1.68 11.71
C GLY A 330 10.79 1.68 10.33
N VAL A 331 10.25 2.46 9.40
CA VAL A 331 8.96 3.18 9.46
C VAL A 331 7.94 2.49 8.55
N GLU A 332 6.68 2.45 8.91
CA GLU A 332 5.63 2.04 7.99
C GLU A 332 4.99 3.28 7.36
N THR A 333 5.33 3.57 6.11
CA THR A 333 4.90 4.78 5.39
C THR A 333 4.00 4.47 4.21
N ARG A 334 3.89 3.20 3.81
CA ARG A 334 3.24 2.79 2.56
C ARG A 334 1.94 2.04 2.80
N THR A 335 1.07 2.63 3.61
CA THR A 335 -0.25 2.04 3.92
C THR A 335 -1.26 2.17 2.80
N SER A 336 -1.12 3.20 1.98
CA SER A 336 -1.91 3.44 0.75
C SER A 336 -1.21 4.46 -0.14
N SER A 337 -1.71 4.63 -1.38
CA SER A 337 -1.19 5.67 -2.28
C SER A 337 -1.37 7.06 -1.67
N PRO A 338 -0.32 7.92 -1.70
CA PRO A 338 -0.38 9.29 -1.20
C PRO A 338 -1.02 10.28 -2.19
N LEU A 339 -1.43 9.79 -3.34
CA LEU A 339 -2.09 10.56 -4.39
C LEU A 339 -3.21 9.76 -5.05
N ARG A 340 -4.03 10.47 -5.80
CA ARG A 340 -5.03 9.89 -6.70
C ARG A 340 -4.77 10.36 -8.11
N MET A 341 -4.73 9.43 -9.07
CA MET A 341 -4.82 9.71 -10.48
C MET A 341 -6.28 9.83 -10.85
N GLU A 342 -6.74 11.02 -11.20
CA GLU A 342 -8.16 11.25 -11.44
C GLU A 342 -8.62 10.59 -12.74
N ARG A 343 -9.83 10.03 -12.71
CA ARG A 343 -10.48 9.37 -13.85
C ARG A 343 -11.98 9.63 -13.86
N ASN A 344 -12.56 9.63 -15.05
CA ASN A 344 -13.98 9.82 -15.25
C ASN A 344 -14.81 8.55 -14.93
N LYS A 345 -16.12 8.62 -15.12
CA LYS A 345 -17.04 7.48 -14.88
C LYS A 345 -16.78 6.28 -15.81
N LYS A 346 -16.04 6.46 -16.91
CA LYS A 346 -15.59 5.41 -17.83
C LYS A 346 -14.18 4.92 -17.51
N PHE A 347 -13.66 5.22 -16.31
CA PHE A 347 -12.33 4.85 -15.81
C PHE A 347 -11.16 5.46 -16.61
N GLU A 348 -11.39 6.40 -17.49
CA GLU A 348 -10.39 7.05 -18.32
C GLU A 348 -9.95 8.37 -17.70
N SER A 349 -8.65 8.68 -17.78
CA SER A 349 -8.06 9.92 -17.25
C SER A 349 -8.28 11.10 -18.21
N ASN A 350 -7.66 12.25 -17.92
CA ASN A 350 -7.55 13.38 -18.84
C ASN A 350 -6.69 13.11 -20.09
N ILE A 351 -5.97 11.98 -20.13
CA ILE A 351 -5.27 11.49 -21.32
C ILE A 351 -6.11 10.36 -21.91
N LYS A 352 -6.63 10.57 -23.14
CA LYS A 352 -7.46 9.56 -23.82
C LYS A 352 -6.69 8.27 -24.05
N GLY A 353 -7.27 7.13 -23.70
CA GLY A 353 -6.63 5.82 -23.76
C GLY A 353 -5.80 5.47 -22.54
N PHE A 354 -5.71 6.36 -21.53
CA PHE A 354 -4.99 6.07 -20.28
C PHE A 354 -5.96 5.78 -19.14
N PHE A 355 -5.85 4.58 -18.55
CA PHE A 355 -6.74 4.06 -17.52
C PHE A 355 -5.97 3.81 -16.21
N PRO A 356 -6.00 4.74 -15.24
CA PRO A 356 -5.40 4.51 -13.93
C PRO A 356 -6.19 3.45 -13.17
N CYS A 357 -5.49 2.49 -12.56
CA CYS A 357 -6.13 1.34 -11.91
C CYS A 357 -5.46 0.97 -10.58
N GLY A 358 -6.28 0.49 -9.67
CA GLY A 358 -5.86 -0.17 -8.44
C GLY A 358 -5.31 0.77 -7.36
N GLU A 359 -4.42 0.23 -6.54
CA GLU A 359 -3.90 0.93 -5.36
C GLU A 359 -3.02 2.12 -5.72
N GLY A 360 -2.15 1.98 -6.72
CA GLY A 360 -1.28 3.07 -7.17
C GLY A 360 -2.06 4.29 -7.68
N ALA A 361 -3.18 4.05 -8.33
CA ALA A 361 -4.08 5.09 -8.79
C ALA A 361 -4.94 5.71 -7.66
N GLY A 362 -4.88 5.19 -6.43
CA GLY A 362 -5.58 5.72 -5.27
C GLY A 362 -7.03 5.22 -5.10
N TYR A 363 -7.45 4.17 -5.81
CA TYR A 363 -8.82 3.64 -5.79
C TYR A 363 -8.98 2.34 -5.00
N ALA A 364 -7.90 1.73 -4.56
CA ALA A 364 -7.90 0.51 -3.78
C ALA A 364 -6.89 0.59 -2.63
N GLY A 365 -7.09 -0.22 -1.60
CA GLY A 365 -6.19 -0.31 -0.43
C GLY A 365 -5.92 -1.75 0.00
N GLY A 366 -6.10 -2.73 -0.91
CA GLY A 366 -5.83 -4.13 -0.63
C GLY A 366 -6.03 -5.01 -1.87
N ILE A 367 -5.59 -6.27 -1.80
CA ILE A 367 -5.50 -7.20 -2.92
C ILE A 367 -6.85 -7.36 -3.64
N THR A 368 -7.90 -7.75 -2.91
CA THR A 368 -9.24 -7.98 -3.50
C THR A 368 -9.82 -6.70 -4.10
N SER A 369 -9.69 -5.54 -3.42
CA SER A 369 -10.19 -4.28 -3.94
C SER A 369 -9.44 -3.81 -5.19
N ALA A 370 -8.12 -4.06 -5.26
CA ALA A 370 -7.32 -3.74 -6.44
C ALA A 370 -7.70 -4.65 -7.63
N ALA A 371 -7.91 -5.94 -7.39
CA ALA A 371 -8.38 -6.87 -8.43
C ALA A 371 -9.77 -6.49 -8.95
N MET A 372 -10.70 -6.13 -8.05
CA MET A 372 -12.04 -5.65 -8.44
C MET A 372 -11.97 -4.37 -9.28
N ASP A 373 -11.07 -3.45 -8.95
CA ASP A 373 -10.86 -2.23 -9.73
C ASP A 373 -10.29 -2.56 -11.11
N GLY A 374 -9.39 -3.55 -11.19
CA GLY A 374 -8.89 -4.10 -12.45
C GLY A 374 -10.00 -4.64 -13.35
N ILE A 375 -10.92 -5.44 -12.80
CA ILE A 375 -12.08 -5.97 -13.53
C ILE A 375 -12.95 -4.83 -14.08
N LYS A 376 -13.30 -3.85 -13.23
CA LYS A 376 -14.12 -2.68 -13.66
C LYS A 376 -13.44 -1.88 -14.78
N THR A 377 -12.13 -1.71 -14.69
CA THR A 377 -11.35 -0.99 -15.71
C THR A 377 -11.32 -1.78 -17.02
N ALA A 378 -11.13 -3.11 -16.96
CA ALA A 378 -11.16 -3.96 -18.13
C ALA A 378 -12.54 -3.99 -18.81
N GLU A 379 -13.62 -4.09 -18.02
CA GLU A 379 -15.02 -3.99 -18.52
C GLU A 379 -15.26 -2.66 -19.26
N ALA A 380 -14.82 -1.53 -18.70
CA ALA A 380 -14.96 -0.22 -19.32
C ALA A 380 -14.19 -0.09 -20.64
N ILE A 381 -13.01 -0.69 -20.74
CA ILE A 381 -12.22 -0.72 -21.99
C ILE A 381 -12.89 -1.62 -23.02
N ALA A 382 -13.40 -2.79 -22.62
CA ALA A 382 -14.12 -3.70 -23.51
C ALA A 382 -15.36 -3.02 -24.12
N GLU A 383 -16.16 -2.35 -23.28
CA GLU A 383 -17.31 -1.57 -23.74
C GLU A 383 -16.90 -0.46 -24.74
N LYS A 384 -15.81 0.26 -24.43
CA LYS A 384 -15.26 1.29 -25.32
C LYS A 384 -14.87 0.73 -26.69
N ILE A 385 -14.20 -0.42 -26.72
CA ILE A 385 -13.76 -1.05 -28.00
C ILE A 385 -14.96 -1.54 -28.80
N LEU A 386 -15.95 -2.16 -28.15
CA LEU A 386 -17.15 -2.69 -28.81
C LEU A 386 -18.04 -1.57 -29.36
N THR A 387 -18.03 -0.38 -28.76
CA THR A 387 -18.82 0.77 -29.24
C THR A 387 -18.13 1.60 -30.32
N GLN A 388 -16.86 1.37 -30.58
CA GLN A 388 -16.07 2.06 -31.62
C GLN A 388 -15.94 1.27 -32.92
N ASN A 389 -16.35 -0.01 -32.90
CA ASN A 389 -16.50 -0.88 -34.06
C ASN A 389 -17.97 -0.91 -34.52
#